data_0b5c44655eab828c1b2d211e1b35e8eb
#
_entry.id   0b5c44655eab828c1b2d211e1b35e8eb
#
_cell.length_a   1.000
_cell.length_b   1.000
_cell.length_c   1.000
_cell.angle_alpha   90.00
_cell.angle_beta   90.00
_cell.angle_gamma   90.00
#
_symmetry.space_group_name_H-M   'P 1'
#
loop_
_entity.id
_entity.type
_entity.pdbx_description
1 polymer ?
#
loop_
_entity_poly.entity_id
_entity_poly.type
_entity_poly.pdbx_seq_one_letter_code
_entity_poly.pdbx_strand_id
1 'polypeptide(L)'
;SSDLRVVTLPDKKLIFQVRTIFLRSKEMIVVLSLFMFSIVAAMIWLMAGNVSALYDDAALGALDVPLKFSLASFVVFSFLSFEMSYKLRRYKLDECMDTVTHAKRKIFLAQGIVFAVVIFAFFIVFNIWWLISFIKYRNFNCWHGKFIIQTVLNMLLSHFFLPCCAAAMGMSASLLFHRINGCLGLVLFTLLGSPLSNYLGEMFYSFSRDVSINIFPFLRLFDVFPPSLNYAPIFAFGQSVLPYRWLTVLFWFMLSLFVISLKTGERNRRFRAAPAVFALFAFAFLVVSQIPASRVA
;
A
#
# COMPACT_ATOMS: atom_id res chain seq x y z
N SER A 1 -16.44 -18.26 34.64
CA SER A 1 -17.25 -17.54 33.63
C SER A 1 -16.31 -17.07 32.54
N SER A 2 -16.29 -17.82 31.46
CA SER A 2 -15.44 -17.65 30.27
C SER A 2 -16.04 -16.60 29.34
N ASP A 3 -15.89 -15.34 29.71
CA ASP A 3 -16.12 -14.25 28.75
C ASP A 3 -14.92 -14.16 27.78
N LEU A 4 -14.81 -15.10 26.88
CA LEU A 4 -14.22 -14.90 25.58
C LEU A 4 -15.09 -13.86 24.83
N ARG A 5 -14.95 -12.57 25.20
CA ARG A 5 -15.58 -11.49 24.45
C ARG A 5 -14.94 -11.46 23.07
N VAL A 6 -15.65 -12.13 22.16
CA VAL A 6 -15.50 -12.05 20.72
C VAL A 6 -15.14 -10.61 20.34
N VAL A 7 -14.13 -10.44 19.51
CA VAL A 7 -13.82 -9.16 18.87
C VAL A 7 -15.12 -8.71 18.17
N THR A 8 -15.91 -7.87 18.82
CA THR A 8 -17.17 -7.41 18.26
C THR A 8 -16.82 -6.57 17.02
N LEU A 9 -17.16 -7.10 15.87
CA LEU A 9 -17.09 -6.39 14.60
C LEU A 9 -17.90 -5.08 14.71
N PRO A 10 -17.51 -4.03 13.99
CA PRO A 10 -18.26 -2.78 13.99
C PRO A 10 -19.68 -3.03 13.50
N ASP A 11 -20.65 -2.40 14.14
CA ASP A 11 -22.06 -2.51 13.76
C ASP A 11 -22.26 -2.03 12.32
N LYS A 12 -23.15 -2.70 11.57
CA LYS A 12 -23.49 -2.31 10.19
C LYS A 12 -23.88 -0.81 10.07
N LYS A 13 -24.53 -0.26 11.10
CA LYS A 13 -24.87 1.17 11.17
C LYS A 13 -23.62 2.05 11.19
N LEU A 14 -22.59 1.68 11.94
CA LEU A 14 -21.34 2.43 12.02
C LEU A 14 -20.60 2.40 10.70
N ILE A 15 -20.50 1.24 10.05
CA ILE A 15 -19.88 1.11 8.71
C ILE A 15 -20.63 2.00 7.71
N PHE A 16 -21.96 2.00 7.75
CA PHE A 16 -22.78 2.86 6.90
C PHE A 16 -22.54 4.35 7.16
N GLN A 17 -22.42 4.77 8.41
CA GLN A 17 -22.11 6.16 8.77
C GLN A 17 -20.72 6.58 8.25
N VAL A 18 -19.71 5.76 8.49
CA VAL A 18 -18.34 6.01 8.02
C VAL A 18 -18.29 6.09 6.49
N ARG A 19 -18.97 5.16 5.79
CA ARG A 19 -19.14 5.20 4.33
C ARG A 19 -19.83 6.49 3.87
N THR A 20 -20.88 6.92 4.58
CA THR A 20 -21.60 8.14 4.23
C THR A 20 -20.74 9.39 4.38
N ILE A 21 -19.93 9.48 5.43
CA ILE A 21 -18.96 10.56 5.63
C ILE A 21 -17.94 10.55 4.48
N PHE A 22 -17.43 9.37 4.11
CA PHE A 22 -16.51 9.20 2.99
C PHE A 22 -17.11 9.70 1.68
N LEU A 23 -18.32 9.24 1.34
CA LEU A 23 -19.00 9.60 0.09
C LEU A 23 -19.53 11.05 0.05
N ARG A 24 -19.69 11.72 1.19
CA ARG A 24 -20.05 13.14 1.26
C ARG A 24 -18.85 14.09 1.23
N SER A 25 -17.66 13.58 1.41
CA SER A 25 -16.44 14.40 1.34
C SER A 25 -16.10 14.69 -0.12
N LYS A 26 -16.32 15.94 -0.53
CA LYS A 26 -16.05 16.39 -1.91
C LYS A 26 -14.60 16.14 -2.31
N GLU A 27 -13.66 16.40 -1.42
CA GLU A 27 -12.23 16.20 -1.69
C GLU A 27 -11.88 14.75 -1.97
N MET A 28 -12.47 13.81 -1.22
CA MET A 28 -12.24 12.37 -1.42
C MET A 28 -12.79 11.90 -2.76
N ILE A 29 -14.00 12.34 -3.11
CA ILE A 29 -14.61 11.99 -4.40
C ILE A 29 -13.79 12.56 -5.55
N VAL A 30 -13.37 13.83 -5.47
CA VAL A 30 -12.57 14.48 -6.51
C VAL A 30 -11.24 13.74 -6.72
N VAL A 31 -10.52 13.44 -5.64
CA VAL A 31 -9.23 12.73 -5.73
C VAL A 31 -9.40 11.33 -6.33
N LEU A 32 -10.40 10.55 -5.87
CA LEU A 32 -10.67 9.23 -6.43
C LEU A 32 -11.12 9.29 -7.89
N SER A 33 -11.94 10.29 -8.26
CA SER A 33 -12.38 10.47 -9.64
C SER A 33 -11.22 10.84 -10.56
N LEU A 34 -10.33 11.74 -10.13
CA LEU A 34 -9.12 12.10 -10.87
C LEU A 34 -8.17 10.90 -11.00
N PHE A 35 -8.03 10.11 -9.95
CA PHE A 35 -7.22 8.89 -9.99
C PHE A 35 -7.81 7.86 -10.95
N MET A 36 -9.13 7.60 -10.92
CA MET A 36 -9.80 6.74 -11.89
C MET A 36 -9.66 7.26 -13.31
N PHE A 37 -9.82 8.56 -13.52
CA PHE A 37 -9.66 9.17 -14.83
C PHE A 37 -8.23 8.96 -15.36
N SER A 38 -7.21 9.14 -14.53
CA SER A 38 -5.81 8.92 -14.93
C SER A 38 -5.54 7.46 -15.33
N ILE A 39 -6.12 6.48 -14.62
CA ILE A 39 -6.01 5.06 -14.95
C ILE A 39 -6.67 4.77 -16.30
N VAL A 40 -7.90 5.24 -16.50
CA VAL A 40 -8.64 5.02 -17.75
C VAL A 40 -7.95 5.72 -18.92
N ALA A 41 -7.48 6.94 -18.75
CA ALA A 41 -6.73 7.68 -19.77
C ALA A 41 -5.45 6.95 -20.17
N ALA A 42 -4.66 6.46 -19.20
CA ALA A 42 -3.47 5.68 -19.46
C ALA A 42 -3.79 4.36 -20.16
N MET A 43 -4.87 3.67 -19.77
CA MET A 43 -5.33 2.46 -20.40
C MET A 43 -5.69 2.69 -21.88
N ILE A 44 -6.48 3.73 -22.16
CA ILE A 44 -6.87 4.09 -23.55
C ILE A 44 -5.63 4.44 -24.37
N TRP A 45 -4.72 5.24 -23.81
CA TRP A 45 -3.50 5.66 -24.48
C TRP A 45 -2.61 4.47 -24.88
N LEU A 46 -2.43 3.50 -23.97
CA LEU A 46 -1.70 2.26 -24.23
C LEU A 46 -2.40 1.38 -25.28
N MET A 47 -3.74 1.28 -25.19
CA MET A 47 -4.50 0.48 -26.14
C MET A 47 -4.52 1.09 -27.55
N ALA A 48 -4.33 2.40 -27.69
CA ALA A 48 -4.19 3.08 -28.97
C ALA A 48 -2.87 2.79 -29.72
N GLY A 49 -1.96 2.00 -29.13
CA GLY A 49 -0.73 1.55 -29.78
C GLY A 49 0.51 2.41 -29.52
N ASN A 50 0.42 3.39 -28.62
CA ASN A 50 1.53 4.30 -28.28
C ASN A 50 2.65 3.64 -27.44
N VAL A 51 2.52 2.34 -27.15
CA VAL A 51 3.47 1.59 -26.31
C VAL A 51 4.85 1.46 -26.98
N SER A 52 4.87 1.26 -28.30
CA SER A 52 6.11 1.12 -29.06
C SER A 52 7.01 2.38 -29.05
N ALA A 53 6.44 3.54 -28.73
CA ALA A 53 7.21 4.79 -28.57
C ALA A 53 8.02 4.83 -27.25
N LEU A 54 7.64 4.05 -26.26
CA LEU A 54 8.27 4.03 -24.94
C LEU A 54 9.02 2.75 -24.61
N TYR A 55 8.67 1.66 -25.27
CA TYR A 55 9.19 0.33 -24.98
C TYR A 55 9.51 -0.39 -26.30
N ASP A 56 10.67 -1.02 -26.35
CA ASP A 56 11.06 -1.86 -27.51
C ASP A 56 10.10 -3.06 -27.66
N ASP A 57 9.45 -3.49 -26.58
CA ASP A 57 8.43 -4.53 -26.56
C ASP A 57 7.11 -4.01 -25.99
N ALA A 58 6.10 -3.95 -26.86
CA ALA A 58 4.77 -3.45 -26.50
C ALA A 58 4.07 -4.28 -25.41
N ALA A 59 4.35 -5.58 -25.32
CA ALA A 59 3.77 -6.45 -24.28
C ALA A 59 4.28 -6.10 -22.90
N LEU A 60 5.56 -5.72 -22.77
CA LEU A 60 6.14 -5.28 -21.51
C LEU A 60 5.61 -3.93 -21.06
N GLY A 61 5.47 -2.99 -21.99
CA GLY A 61 4.88 -1.69 -21.66
C GLY A 61 3.46 -1.82 -21.13
N ALA A 62 2.67 -2.74 -21.69
CA ALA A 62 1.32 -3.03 -21.22
C ALA A 62 1.27 -3.58 -19.78
N LEU A 63 2.35 -4.16 -19.28
CA LEU A 63 2.46 -4.65 -17.92
C LEU A 63 3.12 -3.64 -16.95
N ASP A 64 4.15 -2.94 -17.43
CA ASP A 64 4.93 -2.01 -16.62
C ASP A 64 4.10 -0.79 -16.19
N VAL A 65 3.31 -0.24 -17.09
CA VAL A 65 2.52 0.97 -16.79
C VAL A 65 1.50 0.74 -15.66
N PRO A 66 0.70 -0.35 -15.63
CA PRO A 66 -0.14 -0.66 -14.48
C PRO A 66 0.66 -0.74 -13.17
N LEU A 67 1.83 -1.39 -13.19
CA LEU A 67 2.67 -1.53 -11.99
C LEU A 67 3.19 -0.18 -11.48
N LYS A 68 3.50 0.77 -12.37
CA LYS A 68 3.91 2.15 -11.99
C LYS A 68 2.79 2.91 -11.26
N PHE A 69 1.53 2.62 -11.55
CA PHE A 69 0.40 3.18 -10.81
C PHE A 69 0.36 2.76 -9.34
N SER A 70 1.15 1.78 -8.92
CA SER A 70 1.26 1.39 -7.52
C SER A 70 1.75 2.52 -6.62
N LEU A 71 2.69 3.35 -7.10
CA LEU A 71 3.16 4.54 -6.39
C LEU A 71 2.02 5.56 -6.22
N ALA A 72 1.29 5.85 -7.30
CA ALA A 72 0.15 6.76 -7.25
C ALA A 72 -0.97 6.22 -6.33
N SER A 73 -1.25 4.91 -6.38
CA SER A 73 -2.19 4.25 -5.48
C SER A 73 -1.78 4.41 -4.02
N PHE A 74 -0.50 4.20 -3.71
CA PHE A 74 0.02 4.38 -2.36
C PHE A 74 -0.19 5.81 -1.85
N VAL A 75 0.17 6.82 -2.65
CA VAL A 75 -0.02 8.22 -2.30
C VAL A 75 -1.50 8.51 -2.06
N VAL A 76 -2.36 8.17 -3.02
CA VAL A 76 -3.80 8.45 -2.94
C VAL A 76 -4.40 7.80 -1.68
N PHE A 77 -4.20 6.51 -1.45
CA PHE A 77 -4.84 5.82 -0.33
C PHE A 77 -4.23 6.18 1.03
N SER A 78 -2.93 6.50 1.11
CA SER A 78 -2.33 6.96 2.36
C SER A 78 -2.86 8.35 2.78
N PHE A 79 -2.95 9.29 1.84
CA PHE A 79 -3.46 10.63 2.12
C PHE A 79 -4.97 10.65 2.37
N LEU A 80 -5.76 9.91 1.59
CA LEU A 80 -7.21 9.83 1.80
C LEU A 80 -7.56 9.21 3.16
N SER A 81 -6.85 8.15 3.56
CA SER A 81 -7.09 7.51 4.85
C SER A 81 -6.63 8.40 6.00
N PHE A 82 -5.51 9.12 5.84
CA PHE A 82 -5.04 10.12 6.80
C PHE A 82 -6.08 11.24 7.00
N GLU A 83 -6.53 11.85 5.92
CA GLU A 83 -7.49 12.96 5.96
C GLU A 83 -8.84 12.51 6.52
N MET A 84 -9.32 11.32 6.15
CA MET A 84 -10.54 10.76 6.71
C MET A 84 -10.44 10.56 8.21
N SER A 85 -9.35 9.95 8.69
CA SER A 85 -9.12 9.75 10.13
C SER A 85 -9.01 11.08 10.87
N TYR A 86 -8.39 12.09 10.24
CA TYR A 86 -8.30 13.42 10.80
C TYR A 86 -9.68 14.09 10.89
N LYS A 87 -10.52 13.98 9.87
CA LYS A 87 -11.90 14.50 9.86
C LYS A 87 -12.76 13.82 10.93
N LEU A 88 -12.69 12.49 11.04
CA LEU A 88 -13.45 11.75 12.07
C LEU A 88 -13.12 12.23 13.49
N ARG A 89 -11.84 12.55 13.76
CA ARG A 89 -11.44 13.14 15.04
C ARG A 89 -11.89 14.60 15.20
N ARG A 90 -11.78 15.40 14.14
CA ARG A 90 -12.22 16.81 14.17
C ARG A 90 -13.72 16.93 14.46
N TYR A 91 -14.54 16.01 13.95
CA TYR A 91 -15.96 15.96 14.23
C TYR A 91 -16.29 15.32 15.59
N LYS A 92 -15.26 15.01 16.39
CA LYS A 92 -15.42 14.46 17.75
C LYS A 92 -16.30 13.20 17.78
N LEU A 93 -16.28 12.41 16.71
CA LEU A 93 -17.08 11.18 16.61
C LEU A 93 -16.69 10.18 17.70
N ASP A 94 -15.42 10.18 18.10
CA ASP A 94 -14.90 9.40 19.21
C ASP A 94 -15.44 9.88 20.57
N GLU A 95 -15.62 11.19 20.79
CA GLU A 95 -16.25 11.74 22.00
C GLU A 95 -17.76 11.45 22.04
N CYS A 96 -18.46 11.59 20.91
CA CYS A 96 -19.88 11.26 20.82
C CYS A 96 -20.17 9.78 21.09
N MET A 97 -19.20 8.91 20.89
CA MET A 97 -19.31 7.47 21.12
C MET A 97 -18.62 6.98 22.41
N ASP A 98 -18.16 7.87 23.29
CA ASP A 98 -17.47 7.50 24.53
C ASP A 98 -18.33 6.63 25.48
N THR A 99 -19.65 6.65 25.31
CA THR A 99 -20.58 5.73 25.99
C THR A 99 -20.54 4.30 25.47
N VAL A 100 -19.95 4.08 24.27
CA VAL A 100 -19.86 2.77 23.66
C VAL A 100 -18.50 2.16 23.94
N THR A 101 -18.48 1.01 24.57
CA THR A 101 -17.25 0.25 24.81
C THR A 101 -16.49 -0.02 23.51
N HIS A 102 -15.19 0.32 23.48
CA HIS A 102 -14.31 0.16 22.32
C HIS A 102 -14.66 1.04 21.10
N ALA A 103 -15.31 2.19 21.29
CA ALA A 103 -15.76 3.06 20.20
C ALA A 103 -14.63 3.43 19.21
N LYS A 104 -13.49 3.88 19.70
CA LYS A 104 -12.32 4.24 18.85
C LYS A 104 -11.89 3.09 17.96
N ARG A 105 -11.76 1.89 18.52
CA ARG A 105 -11.37 0.69 17.76
C ARG A 105 -12.41 0.34 16.70
N LYS A 106 -13.69 0.40 17.03
CA LYS A 106 -14.78 0.11 16.08
C LYS A 106 -14.79 1.11 14.92
N ILE A 107 -14.53 2.40 15.18
CA ILE A 107 -14.45 3.44 14.15
C ILE A 107 -13.28 3.15 13.18
N PHE A 108 -12.09 2.83 13.70
CA PHE A 108 -10.94 2.50 12.86
C PHE A 108 -11.13 1.22 12.05
N LEU A 109 -11.77 0.20 12.64
CA LEU A 109 -12.13 -1.02 11.91
C LEU A 109 -13.16 -0.73 10.80
N ALA A 110 -14.20 0.08 11.09
CA ALA A 110 -15.17 0.48 10.09
C ALA A 110 -14.52 1.26 8.93
N GLN A 111 -13.60 2.17 9.25
CA GLN A 111 -12.82 2.90 8.26
C GLN A 111 -11.95 1.95 7.42
N GLY A 112 -11.26 0.99 8.05
CA GLY A 112 -10.46 -0.02 7.35
C GLY A 112 -11.30 -0.85 6.38
N ILE A 113 -12.51 -1.25 6.77
CA ILE A 113 -13.45 -1.98 5.90
C ILE A 113 -13.86 -1.12 4.69
N VAL A 114 -14.20 0.15 4.90
CA VAL A 114 -14.57 1.06 3.81
C VAL A 114 -13.42 1.22 2.82
N PHE A 115 -12.18 1.44 3.30
CA PHE A 115 -11.01 1.52 2.42
C PHE A 115 -10.72 0.19 1.72
N ALA A 116 -10.83 -0.95 2.40
CA ALA A 116 -10.64 -2.26 1.78
C ALA A 116 -11.61 -2.50 0.62
N VAL A 117 -12.88 -2.11 0.75
CA VAL A 117 -13.87 -2.21 -0.34
C VAL A 117 -13.50 -1.31 -1.52
N VAL A 118 -13.09 -0.06 -1.25
CA VAL A 118 -12.67 0.87 -2.32
C VAL A 118 -11.42 0.37 -3.02
N ILE A 119 -10.41 -0.06 -2.27
CA ILE A 119 -9.16 -0.64 -2.82
C ILE A 119 -9.47 -1.88 -3.65
N PHE A 120 -10.38 -2.75 -3.19
CA PHE A 120 -10.79 -3.93 -3.95
C PHE A 120 -11.46 -3.57 -5.27
N ALA A 121 -12.28 -2.51 -5.31
CA ALA A 121 -12.87 -2.02 -6.55
C ALA A 121 -11.78 -1.54 -7.54
N PHE A 122 -10.78 -0.79 -7.08
CA PHE A 122 -9.63 -0.39 -7.90
C PHE A 122 -8.80 -1.60 -8.36
N PHE A 123 -8.59 -2.58 -7.48
CA PHE A 123 -7.91 -3.83 -7.83
C PHE A 123 -8.61 -4.57 -8.99
N ILE A 124 -9.95 -4.61 -8.99
CA ILE A 124 -10.71 -5.17 -10.12
C ILE A 124 -10.42 -4.40 -11.41
N VAL A 125 -10.40 -3.06 -11.37
CA VAL A 125 -10.10 -2.24 -12.55
C VAL A 125 -8.72 -2.55 -13.12
N PHE A 126 -7.69 -2.68 -12.27
CA PHE A 126 -6.35 -3.04 -12.71
C PHE A 126 -6.28 -4.46 -13.30
N ASN A 127 -7.02 -5.43 -12.74
CA ASN A 127 -7.10 -6.77 -13.29
C ASN A 127 -7.82 -6.81 -14.64
N ILE A 128 -8.87 -6.00 -14.83
CA ILE A 128 -9.53 -5.85 -16.12
C ILE A 128 -8.55 -5.27 -17.14
N TRP A 129 -7.79 -4.24 -16.77
CA TRP A 129 -6.75 -3.67 -17.62
C TRP A 129 -5.73 -4.73 -18.03
N TRP A 130 -5.20 -5.48 -17.07
CA TRP A 130 -4.26 -6.55 -17.34
C TRP A 130 -4.85 -7.61 -18.28
N LEU A 131 -6.12 -8.02 -18.06
CA LEU A 131 -6.80 -9.00 -18.89
C LEU A 131 -6.96 -8.51 -20.34
N ILE A 132 -7.34 -7.25 -20.53
CA ILE A 132 -7.44 -6.63 -21.87
C ILE A 132 -6.06 -6.61 -22.55
N SER A 133 -5.01 -6.24 -21.82
CA SER A 133 -3.64 -6.26 -22.32
C SER A 133 -3.19 -7.67 -22.70
N PHE A 134 -3.52 -8.68 -21.88
CA PHE A 134 -3.25 -10.08 -22.17
C PHE A 134 -3.92 -10.54 -23.46
N ILE A 135 -5.19 -10.22 -23.66
CA ILE A 135 -5.94 -10.58 -24.85
C ILE A 135 -5.34 -9.92 -26.10
N LYS A 136 -4.97 -8.63 -26.00
CA LYS A 136 -4.40 -7.86 -27.12
C LYS A 136 -3.03 -8.39 -27.54
N TYR A 137 -2.17 -8.76 -26.59
CA TYR A 137 -0.78 -9.15 -26.82
C TYR A 137 -0.55 -10.67 -26.67
N ARG A 138 -1.60 -11.49 -26.80
CA ARG A 138 -1.58 -12.94 -26.59
C ARG A 138 -0.58 -13.73 -27.45
N ASN A 139 -0.16 -13.18 -28.57
CA ASN A 139 0.76 -13.86 -29.51
C ASN A 139 2.24 -13.72 -29.11
N PHE A 140 2.55 -13.02 -28.03
CA PHE A 140 3.92 -12.88 -27.55
C PHE A 140 4.34 -14.12 -26.76
N ASN A 141 5.56 -14.61 -27.03
CA ASN A 141 6.13 -15.80 -26.37
C ASN A 141 6.35 -15.65 -24.85
N CYS A 142 6.25 -14.44 -24.32
CA CYS A 142 6.38 -14.18 -22.88
C CYS A 142 5.18 -14.64 -22.02
N TRP A 143 4.04 -15.00 -22.63
CA TRP A 143 2.83 -15.42 -21.91
C TRP A 143 2.86 -16.90 -21.49
N HIS A 144 3.92 -17.33 -20.86
CA HIS A 144 3.98 -18.66 -20.25
C HIS A 144 3.25 -18.69 -18.89
N GLY A 145 2.80 -19.88 -18.47
CA GLY A 145 2.05 -20.06 -17.23
C GLY A 145 2.79 -19.50 -15.99
N LYS A 146 4.11 -19.69 -15.90
CA LYS A 146 4.95 -19.13 -14.84
C LYS A 146 4.87 -17.59 -14.82
N PHE A 147 4.97 -16.95 -15.97
CA PHE A 147 4.89 -15.50 -16.11
C PHE A 147 3.52 -14.96 -15.70
N ILE A 148 2.44 -15.64 -16.07
CA ILE A 148 1.07 -15.26 -15.68
C ILE A 148 0.94 -15.28 -14.15
N ILE A 149 1.39 -16.36 -13.49
CA ILE A 149 1.34 -16.49 -12.03
C ILE A 149 2.13 -15.35 -11.36
N GLN A 150 3.35 -15.09 -11.83
CA GLN A 150 4.20 -14.01 -11.32
C GLN A 150 3.53 -12.64 -11.50
N THR A 151 2.91 -12.40 -12.64
CA THR A 151 2.19 -11.14 -12.90
C THR A 151 0.99 -10.99 -11.96
N VAL A 152 0.19 -12.04 -11.77
CA VAL A 152 -0.95 -12.02 -10.84
C VAL A 152 -0.48 -11.73 -9.42
N LEU A 153 0.60 -12.36 -8.96
CA LEU A 153 1.18 -12.10 -7.64
C LEU A 153 1.68 -10.67 -7.50
N ASN A 154 2.38 -10.13 -8.50
CA ASN A 154 2.84 -8.75 -8.49
C ASN A 154 1.67 -7.74 -8.52
N MET A 155 0.61 -8.01 -9.29
CA MET A 155 -0.61 -7.21 -9.29
C MET A 155 -1.31 -7.25 -7.93
N LEU A 156 -1.39 -8.42 -7.31
CA LEU A 156 -1.98 -8.58 -5.97
C LEU A 156 -1.19 -7.79 -4.93
N LEU A 157 0.15 -7.86 -4.95
CA LEU A 157 1.00 -7.08 -4.06
C LEU A 157 0.82 -5.58 -4.30
N SER A 158 0.93 -5.14 -5.55
CA SER A 158 1.03 -3.72 -5.92
C SER A 158 -0.30 -2.98 -5.86
N HIS A 159 -1.42 -3.65 -6.18
CA HIS A 159 -2.74 -2.99 -6.29
C HIS A 159 -3.75 -3.41 -5.23
N PHE A 160 -3.41 -4.36 -4.36
CA PHE A 160 -4.25 -4.73 -3.23
C PHE A 160 -3.52 -4.57 -1.89
N PHE A 161 -2.44 -5.31 -1.66
CA PHE A 161 -1.74 -5.28 -0.37
C PHE A 161 -1.03 -3.96 -0.10
N LEU A 162 -0.37 -3.39 -1.10
CA LEU A 162 0.33 -2.11 -0.95
C LEU A 162 -0.64 -0.94 -0.67
N PRO A 163 -1.76 -0.76 -1.38
CA PRO A 163 -2.77 0.24 -1.02
C PRO A 163 -3.42 0.00 0.34
N CYS A 164 -3.64 -1.26 0.76
CA CYS A 164 -4.11 -1.57 2.11
C CYS A 164 -3.08 -1.15 3.17
N CYS A 165 -1.79 -1.40 2.91
CA CYS A 165 -0.69 -0.92 3.74
C CYS A 165 -0.69 0.61 3.80
N ALA A 166 -0.80 1.28 2.66
CA ALA A 166 -0.88 2.74 2.57
C ALA A 166 -2.04 3.32 3.38
N ALA A 167 -3.22 2.72 3.28
CA ALA A 167 -4.38 3.13 4.08
C ALA A 167 -4.13 2.95 5.59
N ALA A 168 -3.56 1.83 6.01
CA ALA A 168 -3.18 1.59 7.41
C ALA A 168 -2.12 2.59 7.89
N MET A 169 -1.13 2.90 7.07
CA MET A 169 -0.11 3.91 7.37
C MET A 169 -0.72 5.31 7.52
N GLY A 170 -1.61 5.71 6.63
CA GLY A 170 -2.32 6.98 6.74
C GLY A 170 -3.14 7.09 8.03
N MET A 171 -3.88 6.02 8.38
CA MET A 171 -4.61 5.94 9.65
C MET A 171 -3.66 6.05 10.86
N SER A 172 -2.55 5.30 10.86
CA SER A 172 -1.58 5.32 11.96
C SER A 172 -0.88 6.67 12.09
N ALA A 173 -0.46 7.27 10.97
CA ALA A 173 0.14 8.61 10.94
C ALA A 173 -0.81 9.66 11.50
N SER A 174 -2.11 9.57 11.20
CA SER A 174 -3.11 10.49 11.76
C SER A 174 -3.21 10.40 13.28
N LEU A 175 -2.93 9.24 13.89
CA LEU A 175 -2.97 9.03 15.34
C LEU A 175 -1.69 9.51 16.06
N LEU A 176 -0.57 9.51 15.35
CA LEU A 176 0.74 9.87 15.91
C LEU A 176 1.06 11.34 15.76
N PHE A 177 0.68 11.93 14.64
CA PHE A 177 1.16 13.24 14.23
C PHE A 177 0.04 14.27 14.07
N HIS A 178 0.40 15.55 14.23
CA HIS A 178 -0.42 16.66 13.75
C HIS A 178 -0.51 16.65 12.23
N ARG A 179 -1.49 17.36 11.68
CA ARG A 179 -1.81 17.33 10.23
C ARG A 179 -0.59 17.55 9.34
N ILE A 180 0.19 18.60 9.58
CA ILE A 180 1.36 18.95 8.77
C ILE A 180 2.44 17.87 8.87
N ASN A 181 2.82 17.47 10.09
CA ASN A 181 3.87 16.48 10.32
C ASN A 181 3.49 15.09 9.77
N GLY A 182 2.20 14.73 9.86
CA GLY A 182 1.71 13.48 9.29
C GLY A 182 1.78 13.46 7.76
N CYS A 183 1.39 14.55 7.11
CA CYS A 183 1.54 14.70 5.66
C CYS A 183 3.01 14.65 5.24
N LEU A 184 3.89 15.38 5.93
CA LEU A 184 5.34 15.35 5.67
C LEU A 184 5.92 13.95 5.82
N GLY A 185 5.54 13.22 6.88
CA GLY A 185 5.98 11.84 7.08
C GLY A 185 5.57 10.91 5.94
N LEU A 186 4.33 11.02 5.44
CA LEU A 186 3.85 10.22 4.31
C LEU A 186 4.57 10.59 3.00
N VAL A 187 4.83 11.89 2.76
CA VAL A 187 5.62 12.35 1.60
C VAL A 187 7.03 11.79 1.67
N LEU A 188 7.71 11.94 2.82
CA LEU A 188 9.08 11.41 3.01
C LEU A 188 9.12 9.89 2.81
N PHE A 189 8.16 9.15 3.34
CA PHE A 189 8.08 7.71 3.11
C PHE A 189 7.96 7.37 1.62
N THR A 190 7.08 8.09 0.91
CA THR A 190 6.86 7.89 -0.52
C THR A 190 8.13 8.21 -1.33
N LEU A 191 8.84 9.28 -0.98
CA LEU A 191 10.09 9.66 -1.64
C LEU A 191 11.20 8.62 -1.39
N LEU A 192 11.34 8.14 -0.15
CA LEU A 192 12.33 7.12 0.20
C LEU A 192 12.03 5.76 -0.46
N GLY A 193 10.76 5.40 -0.64
CA GLY A 193 10.35 4.18 -1.34
C GLY A 193 10.36 4.28 -2.87
N SER A 194 10.41 5.50 -3.41
CA SER A 194 10.42 5.73 -4.86
C SER A 194 11.82 5.45 -5.46
N PRO A 195 11.92 5.34 -6.79
CA PRO A 195 13.22 5.21 -7.47
C PRO A 195 14.23 6.34 -7.14
N LEU A 196 13.74 7.48 -6.62
CA LEU A 196 14.59 8.58 -6.15
C LEU A 196 15.55 8.12 -5.02
N SER A 197 15.17 7.13 -4.23
CA SER A 197 16.03 6.57 -3.18
C SER A 197 17.35 5.98 -3.72
N ASN A 198 17.32 5.40 -4.93
CA ASN A 198 18.53 4.87 -5.57
C ASN A 198 19.51 6.00 -5.91
N TYR A 199 18.99 7.10 -6.49
CA TYR A 199 19.80 8.29 -6.77
C TYR A 199 20.38 8.91 -5.49
N LEU A 200 19.59 8.98 -4.43
CA LEU A 200 20.07 9.44 -3.14
C LEU A 200 21.16 8.52 -2.59
N GLY A 201 20.98 7.20 -2.72
CA GLY A 201 21.97 6.20 -2.31
C GLY A 201 23.30 6.36 -3.04
N GLU A 202 23.24 6.53 -4.36
CA GLU A 202 24.43 6.78 -5.21
C GLU A 202 25.11 8.10 -4.87
N MET A 203 24.32 9.16 -4.65
CA MET A 203 24.84 10.46 -4.24
C MET A 203 25.58 10.37 -2.90
N PHE A 204 24.97 9.74 -1.90
CA PHE A 204 25.61 9.53 -0.60
C PHE A 204 26.87 8.68 -0.71
N TYR A 205 26.85 7.64 -1.54
CA TYR A 205 28.02 6.80 -1.77
C TYR A 205 29.18 7.58 -2.42
N SER A 206 28.87 8.49 -3.36
CA SER A 206 29.89 9.32 -4.01
C SER A 206 30.50 10.36 -3.06
N PHE A 207 29.72 10.90 -2.10
CA PHE A 207 30.21 11.83 -1.10
C PHE A 207 30.99 11.15 0.03
N SER A 208 30.70 9.90 0.33
CA SER A 208 31.26 9.17 1.47
C SER A 208 32.39 8.20 1.09
N ARG A 209 33.16 8.50 0.03
CA ARG A 209 34.25 7.62 -0.43
C ARG A 209 35.27 7.24 0.66
N ASP A 210 35.44 8.12 1.64
CA ASP A 210 36.38 7.91 2.77
C ASP A 210 35.67 7.36 4.05
N VAL A 211 34.34 7.35 4.10
CA VAL A 211 33.57 6.84 5.24
C VAL A 211 32.63 5.77 4.71
N SER A 212 32.89 4.52 5.06
CA SER A 212 32.12 3.34 4.63
C SER A 212 30.71 3.28 5.23
N ILE A 213 29.96 4.37 5.22
CA ILE A 213 28.55 4.41 5.67
C ILE A 213 27.70 3.85 4.54
N ASN A 214 27.38 2.57 4.62
CA ASN A 214 26.48 1.94 3.69
C ASN A 214 25.03 2.18 4.13
N ILE A 215 24.34 3.16 3.52
CA ILE A 215 22.95 3.47 3.81
C ILE A 215 21.95 2.57 3.05
N PHE A 216 22.40 1.78 2.09
CA PHE A 216 21.55 0.89 1.29
C PHE A 216 20.70 -0.09 2.12
N PRO A 217 21.20 -0.71 3.21
CA PRO A 217 20.37 -1.56 4.05
C PRO A 217 19.18 -0.81 4.67
N PHE A 218 19.38 0.46 5.01
CA PHE A 218 18.31 1.30 5.54
C PHE A 218 17.29 1.67 4.45
N LEU A 219 17.74 2.06 3.26
CA LEU A 219 16.85 2.39 2.13
C LEU A 219 16.01 1.21 1.68
N ARG A 220 16.52 -0.02 1.82
CA ARG A 220 15.77 -1.25 1.51
C ARG A 220 14.50 -1.45 2.37
N LEU A 221 14.43 -0.86 3.55
CA LEU A 221 13.20 -0.89 4.36
C LEU A 221 12.04 -0.13 3.71
N PHE A 222 12.36 0.76 2.78
CA PHE A 222 11.39 1.57 2.04
C PHE A 222 11.13 1.03 0.62
N ASP A 223 11.82 -0.04 0.20
CA ASP A 223 11.65 -0.65 -1.13
C ASP A 223 10.36 -1.48 -1.20
N VAL A 224 9.23 -0.79 -1.19
CA VAL A 224 7.88 -1.36 -1.24
C VAL A 224 7.26 -1.30 -2.64
N PHE A 225 7.80 -0.45 -3.54
CA PHE A 225 7.26 -0.28 -4.88
C PHE A 225 7.88 -1.26 -5.89
N PRO A 226 7.14 -1.71 -6.92
CA PRO A 226 7.68 -2.60 -7.93
C PRO A 226 8.81 -1.93 -8.73
N PRO A 227 9.89 -2.66 -9.09
CA PRO A 227 10.93 -2.14 -9.96
C PRO A 227 10.34 -1.84 -11.32
N SER A 228 10.94 -0.90 -12.04
CA SER A 228 10.63 -0.69 -13.44
C SER A 228 11.03 -1.93 -14.25
N LEU A 229 10.17 -2.36 -15.18
CA LEU A 229 10.43 -3.49 -16.08
C LEU A 229 11.44 -3.15 -17.18
N ASN A 230 11.95 -1.93 -17.25
CA ASN A 230 12.92 -1.50 -18.26
C ASN A 230 14.31 -2.17 -18.13
N TYR A 231 14.50 -3.08 -17.18
CA TYR A 231 15.74 -3.82 -17.03
C TYR A 231 15.75 -5.08 -17.90
N ALA A 232 16.69 -5.13 -18.83
CA ALA A 232 16.91 -6.22 -19.78
C ALA A 232 16.87 -7.68 -19.21
N PRO A 233 17.26 -7.97 -17.97
CA PRO A 233 17.21 -9.32 -17.42
C PRO A 233 15.81 -9.90 -17.30
N ILE A 234 14.76 -9.07 -17.27
CA ILE A 234 13.38 -9.52 -17.08
C ILE A 234 12.87 -10.32 -18.27
N PHE A 235 13.35 -10.02 -19.47
CA PHE A 235 13.00 -10.75 -20.70
C PHE A 235 13.43 -12.21 -20.70
N ALA A 236 14.60 -12.49 -20.13
CA ALA A 236 15.14 -13.84 -20.12
C ALA A 236 14.54 -14.71 -19.00
N PHE A 237 14.12 -14.11 -17.86
CA PHE A 237 13.78 -14.83 -16.64
C PHE A 237 12.33 -14.60 -16.15
N GLY A 238 11.57 -13.73 -16.80
CA GLY A 238 10.21 -13.33 -16.37
C GLY A 238 10.23 -12.33 -15.22
N GLN A 239 9.03 -11.94 -14.77
CA GLN A 239 8.89 -11.06 -13.60
C GLN A 239 9.24 -11.84 -12.33
N SER A 240 10.35 -11.51 -11.69
CA SER A 240 10.66 -12.12 -10.40
C SER A 240 9.70 -11.62 -9.33
N VAL A 241 9.06 -12.56 -8.65
CA VAL A 241 8.33 -12.27 -7.41
C VAL A 241 9.37 -12.23 -6.29
N LEU A 242 9.75 -11.03 -5.88
CA LEU A 242 10.76 -10.85 -4.85
C LEU A 242 10.13 -11.01 -3.45
N PRO A 243 10.37 -12.11 -2.73
CA PRO A 243 9.75 -12.37 -1.44
C PRO A 243 10.00 -11.25 -0.42
N TYR A 244 11.19 -10.62 -0.45
CA TYR A 244 11.53 -9.55 0.47
C TYR A 244 10.56 -8.36 0.39
N ARG A 245 9.96 -8.07 -0.77
CA ARG A 245 8.99 -6.98 -0.93
C ARG A 245 7.68 -7.27 -0.24
N TRP A 246 7.18 -8.49 -0.38
CA TRP A 246 6.01 -8.96 0.37
C TRP A 246 6.24 -8.80 1.86
N LEU A 247 7.42 -9.22 2.33
CA LEU A 247 7.79 -9.13 3.75
C LEU A 247 7.93 -7.67 4.21
N THR A 248 8.48 -6.79 3.37
CA THR A 248 8.60 -5.35 3.68
C THR A 248 7.23 -4.67 3.74
N VAL A 249 6.34 -4.95 2.79
CA VAL A 249 4.95 -4.44 2.82
C VAL A 249 4.21 -4.95 4.05
N LEU A 250 4.34 -6.25 4.37
CA LEU A 250 3.73 -6.84 5.56
C LEU A 250 4.30 -6.26 6.85
N PHE A 251 5.61 -5.99 6.92
CA PHE A 251 6.23 -5.30 8.05
C PHE A 251 5.57 -3.93 8.30
N TRP A 252 5.48 -3.08 7.29
CA TRP A 252 4.88 -1.75 7.42
C TRP A 252 3.39 -1.82 7.74
N PHE A 253 2.68 -2.79 7.16
CA PHE A 253 1.27 -3.04 7.47
C PHE A 253 1.07 -3.42 8.93
N MET A 254 1.84 -4.40 9.43
CA MET A 254 1.77 -4.86 10.83
C MET A 254 2.21 -3.78 11.82
N LEU A 255 3.23 -2.99 11.47
CA LEU A 255 3.67 -1.84 12.27
C LEU A 255 2.56 -0.78 12.37
N SER A 256 1.85 -0.52 11.27
CA SER A 256 0.71 0.40 11.27
C SER A 256 -0.44 -0.10 12.14
N LEU A 257 -0.77 -1.40 12.05
CA LEU A 257 -1.79 -2.02 12.92
C LEU A 257 -1.37 -2.02 14.40
N PHE A 258 -0.08 -2.22 14.69
CA PHE A 258 0.46 -2.08 16.04
C PHE A 258 0.20 -0.68 16.60
N VAL A 259 0.54 0.37 15.86
CA VAL A 259 0.31 1.76 16.26
C VAL A 259 -1.19 2.05 16.48
N ILE A 260 -2.04 1.62 15.53
CA ILE A 260 -3.49 1.78 15.64
C ILE A 260 -4.01 1.07 16.89
N SER A 261 -3.59 -0.16 17.15
CA SER A 261 -4.05 -0.93 18.28
C SER A 261 -3.59 -0.35 19.62
N LEU A 262 -2.36 0.22 19.67
CA LEU A 262 -1.85 0.92 20.88
C LEU A 262 -2.67 2.18 21.19
N LYS A 263 -2.98 2.99 20.16
CA LYS A 263 -3.65 4.28 20.35
C LYS A 263 -5.16 4.16 20.54
N THR A 264 -5.78 3.09 20.01
CA THR A 264 -7.21 2.83 20.14
C THR A 264 -7.55 1.83 21.23
N GLY A 265 -6.54 1.17 21.81
CA GLY A 265 -6.70 0.20 22.88
C GLY A 265 -7.04 0.86 24.22
N GLU A 266 -7.98 0.27 24.94
CA GLU A 266 -8.27 0.66 26.32
C GLU A 266 -7.10 0.27 27.23
N ARG A 267 -6.93 1.02 28.36
CA ARG A 267 -5.84 0.87 29.33
C ARG A 267 -5.83 -0.50 30.06
N ASN A 268 -6.77 -1.40 29.71
CA ASN A 268 -6.94 -2.69 30.36
C ASN A 268 -5.89 -3.73 29.91
N ARG A 269 -5.26 -4.43 30.88
CA ARG A 269 -4.12 -5.38 30.65
C ARG A 269 -4.40 -6.46 29.60
N ARG A 270 -5.65 -6.94 29.47
CA ARG A 270 -6.02 -8.00 28.52
C ARG A 270 -5.93 -7.59 27.06
N PHE A 271 -6.03 -6.29 26.75
CA PHE A 271 -5.94 -5.77 25.38
C PHE A 271 -4.52 -5.45 24.90
N ARG A 272 -3.51 -5.63 25.76
CA ARG A 272 -2.09 -5.47 25.37
C ARG A 272 -1.56 -6.62 24.52
N ALA A 273 -2.28 -7.75 24.44
CA ALA A 273 -1.87 -8.89 23.63
C ALA A 273 -1.90 -8.58 22.12
N ALA A 274 -2.93 -7.88 21.62
CA ALA A 274 -3.05 -7.58 20.19
C ALA A 274 -1.88 -6.70 19.67
N PRO A 275 -1.53 -5.56 20.30
CA PRO A 275 -0.35 -4.80 19.88
C PRO A 275 0.95 -5.62 20.00
N ALA A 276 1.10 -6.46 21.03
CA ALA A 276 2.29 -7.31 21.15
C ALA A 276 2.40 -8.32 19.99
N VAL A 277 1.28 -8.92 19.57
CA VAL A 277 1.25 -9.82 18.43
C VAL A 277 1.62 -9.09 17.14
N PHE A 278 1.05 -7.91 16.89
CA PHE A 278 1.40 -7.12 15.71
C PHE A 278 2.87 -6.68 15.71
N ALA A 279 3.43 -6.29 16.86
CA ALA A 279 4.84 -5.97 16.99
C ALA A 279 5.74 -7.17 16.71
N LEU A 280 5.36 -8.35 17.22
CA LEU A 280 6.11 -9.59 16.99
C LEU A 280 6.12 -9.95 15.49
N PHE A 281 4.97 -9.91 14.82
CA PHE A 281 4.88 -10.16 13.39
C PHE A 281 5.66 -9.13 12.58
N ALA A 282 5.55 -7.84 12.92
CA ALA A 282 6.33 -6.79 12.26
C ALA A 282 7.83 -7.07 12.38
N PHE A 283 8.31 -7.40 13.59
CA PHE A 283 9.70 -7.74 13.81
C PHE A 283 10.13 -8.99 13.04
N ALA A 284 9.32 -10.04 13.05
CA ALA A 284 9.60 -11.27 12.30
C ALA A 284 9.72 -10.99 10.78
N PHE A 285 8.77 -10.23 10.21
CA PHE A 285 8.82 -9.87 8.79
C PHE A 285 10.04 -9.00 8.47
N LEU A 286 10.41 -8.08 9.37
CA LEU A 286 11.62 -7.28 9.21
C LEU A 286 12.87 -8.15 9.14
N VAL A 287 13.06 -9.04 10.12
CA VAL A 287 14.23 -9.92 10.19
C VAL A 287 14.30 -10.82 8.96
N VAL A 288 13.19 -11.48 8.60
CA VAL A 288 13.16 -12.38 7.43
C VAL A 288 13.40 -11.64 6.12
N SER A 289 12.92 -10.38 5.97
CA SER A 289 13.16 -9.57 4.77
C SER A 289 14.64 -9.22 4.55
N GLN A 290 15.45 -9.25 5.63
CA GLN A 290 16.89 -8.96 5.54
C GLN A 290 17.73 -10.19 5.19
N ILE A 291 17.17 -11.40 5.24
CA ILE A 291 17.89 -12.64 4.88
C ILE A 291 18.19 -12.66 3.38
N PRO A 292 19.46 -12.92 2.96
CA PRO A 292 19.81 -12.93 1.53
C PRO A 292 18.95 -13.88 0.68
N ALA A 293 18.54 -15.03 1.23
CA ALA A 293 17.68 -15.99 0.54
C ALA A 293 16.31 -15.43 0.13
N SER A 294 15.77 -14.42 0.83
CA SER A 294 14.51 -13.75 0.44
C SER A 294 14.64 -12.87 -0.80
N ARG A 295 15.86 -12.62 -1.25
CA ARG A 295 16.22 -11.73 -2.36
C ARG A 295 16.57 -12.48 -3.64
N VAL A 296 16.75 -13.78 -3.54
CA VAL A 296 17.05 -14.67 -4.70
C VAL A 296 15.71 -15.25 -5.14
N ALA A 297 15.28 -14.91 -6.33
CA ALA A 297 14.09 -15.47 -6.98
C ALA A 297 14.46 -16.10 -8.31
#